data_bcc4c3f897eeceef927553c62bf5031a
#
_entry.id   bcc4c3f897eeceef927553c62bf5031a
#
_cell.length_a   1.000
_cell.length_b   1.000
_cell.length_c   1.000
_cell.angle_alpha   90.00
_cell.angle_beta   90.00
_cell.angle_gamma   90.00
#
_symmetry.space_group_name_H-M   'P 1'
#
loop_
_entity.id
_entity.type
_entity.pdbx_description
1 polymer ?
#
loop_
_entity_poly.entity_id
_entity_poly.type
_entity_poly.pdbx_seq_one_letter_code
_entity_poly.pdbx_strand_id
1 'polypeptide(L)'
;GKSTLIKSVFILFSKINKKLKLIQLNKNDIFDIEEIYSLLEKFPKFRFIIFIDDLSFEKIDSEYKIIKSTLDGSIQSQPSNIVLYVTSNRRHLMPREMIDNERSSAIHTDESVEEKISLSDRFGLWIGFHNLDQNTYLEIIKTYCNNYQIPYDENIKLEGIQWSIQRGNRTGRTAWQFIIHIAAKNDLKLKF
;
A
#
# COMPACT_ATOMS: atom_id res chain seq x y z
N GLY A 1 -1.55 -5.99 -4.83
CA GLY A 1 -0.91 -4.74 -5.03
C GLY A 1 -0.04 -4.26 -3.90
N LYS A 2 -0.29 -3.04 -3.42
CA LYS A 2 0.62 -2.32 -2.50
C LYS A 2 0.95 -3.11 -1.23
N SER A 3 -0.05 -3.44 -0.43
CA SER A 3 0.12 -4.16 0.85
C SER A 3 0.72 -5.56 0.65
N THR A 4 0.37 -6.22 -0.45
CA THR A 4 0.94 -7.53 -0.82
C THR A 4 2.44 -7.42 -1.09
N LEU A 5 2.90 -6.36 -1.79
CA LEU A 5 4.32 -6.13 -2.03
C LEU A 5 5.09 -6.02 -0.72
N ILE A 6 4.62 -5.21 0.23
CA ILE A 6 5.28 -5.03 1.52
C ILE A 6 5.38 -6.36 2.28
N LYS A 7 4.28 -7.12 2.34
CA LYS A 7 4.27 -8.44 2.98
C LYS A 7 5.21 -9.43 2.29
N SER A 8 5.26 -9.43 0.96
CA SER A 8 6.17 -10.29 0.19
C SER A 8 7.64 -9.92 0.42
N VAL A 9 7.96 -8.63 0.44
CA VAL A 9 9.30 -8.13 0.75
C VAL A 9 9.71 -8.57 2.16
N PHE A 10 8.82 -8.39 3.16
CA PHE A 10 9.08 -8.85 4.52
C PHE A 10 9.34 -10.36 4.58
N ILE A 11 8.49 -11.18 3.94
CA ILE A 11 8.66 -12.64 3.93
C ILE A 11 10.00 -13.04 3.31
N LEU A 12 10.39 -12.39 2.19
CA LEU A 12 11.66 -12.66 1.52
C LEU A 12 12.85 -12.35 2.45
N PHE A 13 12.89 -11.13 3.01
CA PHE A 13 14.01 -10.69 3.82
C PHE A 13 14.05 -11.34 5.21
N SER A 14 12.90 -11.72 5.79
CA SER A 14 12.85 -12.42 7.08
C SER A 14 13.44 -13.83 7.04
N LYS A 15 13.50 -14.45 5.84
CA LYS A 15 14.20 -15.73 5.63
C LYS A 15 15.72 -15.58 5.79
N ILE A 16 16.25 -14.45 5.35
CA ILE A 16 17.68 -14.12 5.40
C ILE A 16 18.04 -13.53 6.77
N ASN A 17 17.22 -12.62 7.28
CA ASN A 17 17.45 -11.93 8.55
C ASN A 17 16.33 -12.26 9.56
N LYS A 18 16.59 -13.21 10.45
CA LYS A 18 15.67 -13.61 11.51
C LYS A 18 15.34 -12.51 12.53
N LYS A 19 16.17 -11.47 12.59
CA LYS A 19 15.97 -10.31 13.47
C LYS A 19 15.07 -9.24 12.88
N LEU A 20 14.67 -9.38 11.61
CA LEU A 20 13.69 -8.51 10.99
C LEU A 20 12.28 -8.82 11.51
N LYS A 21 11.55 -7.80 11.93
CA LYS A 21 10.18 -7.89 12.44
C LYS A 21 9.28 -6.93 11.68
N LEU A 22 8.04 -7.34 11.45
CA LEU A 22 6.99 -6.51 10.87
C LEU A 22 5.93 -6.22 11.92
N ILE A 23 5.65 -4.95 12.14
CA ILE A 23 4.60 -4.46 13.03
C ILE A 23 3.61 -3.70 12.16
N GLN A 24 2.39 -4.17 12.10
CA GLN A 24 1.32 -3.48 11.39
C GLN A 24 0.55 -2.61 12.40
N LEU A 25 0.44 -1.33 12.08
CA LEU A 25 -0.36 -0.36 12.83
C LEU A 25 -1.63 -0.03 12.05
N ASN A 26 -2.71 0.18 12.79
CA ASN A 26 -3.93 0.78 12.25
C ASN A 26 -3.81 2.31 12.29
N LYS A 27 -4.70 2.99 11.58
CA LYS A 27 -4.70 4.46 11.53
C LYS A 27 -4.79 5.08 12.95
N ASN A 28 -5.58 4.50 13.85
CA ASN A 28 -5.75 5.01 15.21
C ASN A 28 -4.48 4.86 16.07
N ASP A 29 -3.62 3.89 15.76
CA ASP A 29 -2.39 3.63 16.52
C ASP A 29 -1.28 4.67 16.19
N ILE A 30 -1.54 5.58 15.24
CA ILE A 30 -0.61 6.66 14.87
C ILE A 30 -0.33 7.59 16.04
N PHE A 31 -1.30 7.78 16.92
CA PHE A 31 -1.14 8.62 18.13
C PHE A 31 -0.06 8.10 19.07
N ASP A 32 0.20 6.79 19.07
CA ASP A 32 1.14 6.12 19.94
C ASP A 32 2.50 5.86 19.25
N ILE A 33 2.72 6.38 18.04
CA ILE A 33 3.89 6.03 17.22
C ILE A 33 5.22 6.42 17.91
N GLU A 34 5.25 7.52 18.64
CA GLU A 34 6.43 7.97 19.38
C GLU A 34 6.75 7.04 20.55
N GLU A 35 5.72 6.56 21.27
CA GLU A 35 5.89 5.58 22.33
C GLU A 35 6.37 4.25 21.78
N ILE A 36 5.79 3.81 20.64
CA ILE A 36 6.23 2.62 19.92
C ILE A 36 7.71 2.75 19.51
N TYR A 37 8.13 3.89 18.98
CA TYR A 37 9.52 4.14 18.61
C TYR A 37 10.45 4.04 19.82
N SER A 38 10.10 4.70 20.92
CA SER A 38 10.85 4.66 22.19
C SER A 38 10.98 3.26 22.75
N LEU A 39 9.95 2.43 22.60
CA LEU A 39 9.97 1.03 23.01
C LEU A 39 10.90 0.20 22.12
N LEU A 40 10.78 0.34 20.80
CA LEU A 40 11.52 -0.48 19.83
C LEU A 40 13.00 -0.12 19.76
N GLU A 41 13.37 1.14 20.04
CA GLU A 41 14.76 1.60 20.12
C GLU A 41 15.57 0.81 21.16
N LYS A 42 14.92 0.34 22.23
CA LYS A 42 15.56 -0.49 23.28
C LYS A 42 16.03 -1.85 22.78
N PHE A 43 15.67 -2.22 21.55
CA PHE A 43 16.02 -3.49 20.93
C PHE A 43 16.95 -3.31 19.69
N PRO A 44 18.17 -2.76 19.83
CA PRO A 44 19.02 -2.39 18.69
C PRO A 44 19.51 -3.59 17.87
N LYS A 45 19.41 -4.80 18.42
CA LYS A 45 19.74 -6.06 17.71
C LYS A 45 18.70 -6.47 16.69
N PHE A 46 17.47 -5.93 16.77
CA PHE A 46 16.38 -6.17 15.84
C PHE A 46 16.26 -5.05 14.84
N ARG A 47 15.65 -5.34 13.68
CA ARG A 47 15.22 -4.38 12.68
C ARG A 47 13.71 -4.45 12.55
N PHE A 48 13.05 -3.31 12.55
CA PHE A 48 11.61 -3.23 12.55
C PHE A 48 11.12 -2.52 11.28
N ILE A 49 10.15 -3.12 10.61
CA ILE A 49 9.33 -2.46 9.62
C ILE A 49 8.00 -2.14 10.32
N ILE A 50 7.72 -0.85 10.50
CA ILE A 50 6.40 -0.40 10.91
C ILE A 50 5.60 -0.17 9.64
N PHE A 51 4.45 -0.82 9.53
CA PHE A 51 3.62 -0.80 8.34
C PHE A 51 2.25 -0.23 8.65
N ILE A 52 1.88 0.86 7.97
CA ILE A 52 0.56 1.47 8.03
C ILE A 52 -0.12 1.26 6.67
N ASP A 53 -1.23 0.51 6.66
CA ASP A 53 -1.96 0.17 5.44
C ASP A 53 -3.09 1.17 5.19
N ASP A 54 -3.25 1.58 3.93
CA ASP A 54 -4.30 2.46 3.43
C ASP A 54 -4.41 3.81 4.16
N LEU A 55 -3.26 4.42 4.45
CA LEU A 55 -3.20 5.73 5.09
C LEU A 55 -3.78 6.80 4.16
N SER A 56 -4.73 7.56 4.67
CA SER A 56 -5.30 8.72 4.00
C SER A 56 -5.87 9.68 5.04
N PHE A 57 -5.76 10.96 4.76
CA PHE A 57 -6.31 12.02 5.60
C PHE A 57 -7.41 12.74 4.83
N GLU A 58 -8.50 13.09 5.49
CA GLU A 58 -9.59 13.88 4.92
C GLU A 58 -9.35 15.38 5.13
N LYS A 59 -8.65 15.71 6.19
CA LYS A 59 -8.28 17.08 6.59
C LYS A 59 -6.85 17.07 7.14
N ILE A 60 -6.28 18.27 7.33
CA ILE A 60 -5.08 18.44 8.17
C ILE A 60 -5.52 18.32 9.62
N ASP A 61 -5.57 17.10 10.09
CA ASP A 61 -5.95 16.74 11.45
C ASP A 61 -4.71 16.40 12.30
N SER A 62 -4.96 16.03 13.55
CA SER A 62 -3.90 15.66 14.49
C SER A 62 -3.06 14.48 13.99
N GLU A 63 -3.69 13.49 13.33
CA GLU A 63 -2.99 12.33 12.79
C GLU A 63 -1.99 12.71 11.67
N TYR A 64 -2.41 13.64 10.78
CA TYR A 64 -1.53 14.19 9.74
C TYR A 64 -0.32 14.88 10.37
N LYS A 65 -0.53 15.72 11.39
CA LYS A 65 0.55 16.45 12.08
C LYS A 65 1.54 15.52 12.77
N ILE A 66 1.03 14.45 13.39
CA ILE A 66 1.88 13.44 14.05
C ILE A 66 2.75 12.72 13.02
N ILE A 67 2.18 12.24 11.91
CA ILE A 67 2.99 11.58 10.86
C ILE A 67 4.01 12.55 10.29
N LYS A 68 3.63 13.82 10.06
CA LYS A 68 4.55 14.85 9.59
C LYS A 68 5.72 15.04 10.56
N SER A 69 5.44 15.25 11.84
CA SER A 69 6.49 15.45 12.87
C SER A 69 7.40 14.22 13.02
N THR A 70 6.82 13.03 12.92
CA THR A 70 7.55 11.75 12.97
C THR A 70 8.53 11.60 11.79
N LEU A 71 8.11 12.01 10.58
CA LEU A 71 8.96 11.97 9.38
C LEU A 71 10.01 13.08 9.37
N ASP A 72 9.69 14.25 9.91
CA ASP A 72 10.62 15.37 10.02
C ASP A 72 11.70 15.18 11.10
N GLY A 73 11.52 14.22 12.00
CA GLY A 73 12.39 14.03 13.15
C GLY A 73 12.40 15.23 14.10
N SER A 74 11.34 16.05 14.10
CA SER A 74 11.28 17.33 14.81
C SER A 74 11.16 17.16 16.34
N ILE A 75 10.62 16.04 16.83
CA ILE A 75 10.45 15.75 18.26
C ILE A 75 11.41 14.63 18.68
N GLN A 76 11.43 13.55 17.91
CA GLN A 76 12.34 12.43 18.09
C GLN A 76 12.75 11.89 16.74
N SER A 77 14.07 11.86 16.47
CA SER A 77 14.57 11.28 15.21
C SER A 77 14.16 9.81 15.12
N GLN A 78 13.76 9.39 13.93
CA GLN A 78 13.42 7.98 13.69
C GLN A 78 14.61 7.08 14.12
N PRO A 79 14.40 6.11 15.02
CA PRO A 79 15.47 5.22 15.45
C PRO A 79 16.07 4.46 14.27
N SER A 80 17.39 4.29 14.25
CA SER A 80 18.14 3.69 13.13
C SER A 80 17.77 2.22 12.84
N ASN A 81 17.08 1.57 13.76
CA ASN A 81 16.61 0.20 13.64
C ASN A 81 15.15 0.08 13.16
N ILE A 82 14.49 1.19 12.82
CA ILE A 82 13.09 1.25 12.38
C ILE A 82 13.01 1.83 10.97
N VAL A 83 12.13 1.27 10.14
CA VAL A 83 11.72 1.83 8.84
C VAL A 83 10.20 1.88 8.79
N LEU A 84 9.65 3.03 8.38
CA LEU A 84 8.22 3.23 8.22
C LEU A 84 7.81 2.95 6.76
N TYR A 85 6.90 2.00 6.56
CA TYR A 85 6.26 1.70 5.29
C TYR A 85 4.79 2.07 5.35
N VAL A 86 4.35 2.82 4.35
CA VAL A 86 2.97 3.28 4.25
C VAL A 86 2.40 2.92 2.89
N THR A 87 1.17 2.47 2.84
CA THR A 87 0.42 2.40 1.59
C THR A 87 -0.70 3.43 1.58
N SER A 88 -1.01 3.95 0.41
CA SER A 88 -2.16 4.85 0.23
C SER A 88 -2.83 4.61 -1.12
N ASN A 89 -4.12 4.86 -1.18
CA ASN A 89 -4.87 4.96 -2.43
C ASN A 89 -4.88 6.39 -2.99
N ARG A 90 -4.32 7.35 -2.26
CA ARG A 90 -4.21 8.76 -2.65
C ARG A 90 -2.76 9.14 -2.86
N ARG A 91 -2.48 9.81 -3.99
CA ARG A 91 -1.10 10.19 -4.35
C ARG A 91 -0.44 11.09 -3.30
N HIS A 92 -1.18 12.05 -2.76
CA HIS A 92 -0.68 13.01 -1.79
C HIS A 92 -1.23 12.78 -0.38
N LEU A 93 -1.77 11.56 -0.10
CA LEU A 93 -2.41 11.21 1.16
C LEU A 93 -3.69 12.00 1.49
N MET A 94 -4.06 12.99 0.67
CA MET A 94 -5.21 13.89 0.81
C MET A 94 -6.19 13.79 -0.36
N PRO A 95 -7.48 14.18 -0.22
CA PRO A 95 -8.45 14.23 -1.31
C PRO A 95 -8.03 15.21 -2.41
N ARG A 96 -8.24 14.82 -3.68
CA ARG A 96 -7.89 15.64 -4.84
C ARG A 96 -8.69 16.94 -4.90
N GLU A 97 -9.97 16.88 -4.54
CA GLU A 97 -10.88 18.03 -4.52
C GLU A 97 -10.45 19.14 -3.55
N MET A 98 -9.79 18.78 -2.44
CA MET A 98 -9.22 19.77 -1.53
C MET A 98 -7.99 20.48 -2.10
N ILE A 99 -7.20 19.76 -2.92
CA ILE A 99 -6.02 20.32 -3.59
C ILE A 99 -6.44 21.25 -4.73
N ASP A 100 -7.47 20.86 -5.49
CA ASP A 100 -7.94 21.62 -6.65
C ASP A 100 -8.78 22.84 -6.25
N ASN A 101 -9.63 22.75 -5.20
CA ASN A 101 -10.43 23.86 -4.70
C ASN A 101 -9.57 24.97 -4.06
N GLU A 102 -8.48 24.62 -3.42
CA GLU A 102 -7.56 25.60 -2.85
C GLU A 102 -6.73 26.30 -3.92
N ARG A 103 -6.44 25.65 -5.05
CA ARG A 103 -5.81 26.29 -6.23
C ARG A 103 -6.72 27.31 -6.90
N SER A 104 -8.03 27.14 -6.82
CA SER A 104 -9.01 28.02 -7.48
C SER A 104 -9.43 29.25 -6.66
N SER A 105 -9.21 29.27 -5.35
CA SER A 105 -9.57 30.37 -4.45
C SER A 105 -8.38 31.28 -4.07
N ALA A 106 -7.42 31.39 -4.97
CA ALA A 106 -6.09 31.93 -4.80
C ALA A 106 -6.00 33.43 -4.40
N ILE A 107 -5.96 33.71 -3.11
CA ILE A 107 -5.21 34.87 -2.60
C ILE A 107 -4.33 34.48 -1.38
N HIS A 108 -4.54 33.30 -0.75
CA HIS A 108 -3.73 32.78 0.37
C HIS A 108 -3.50 31.26 0.33
N THR A 109 -3.37 30.68 -0.87
CA THR A 109 -3.38 29.23 -1.11
C THR A 109 -2.02 28.56 -1.04
N ASP A 110 -0.93 29.30 -1.03
CA ASP A 110 0.40 28.71 -1.22
C ASP A 110 0.86 27.86 -0.03
N GLU A 111 0.65 28.32 1.19
CA GLU A 111 1.15 27.62 2.39
C GLU A 111 0.44 26.29 2.66
N SER A 112 -0.89 26.23 2.52
CA SER A 112 -1.64 25.01 2.84
C SER A 112 -1.49 23.91 1.79
N VAL A 113 -1.32 24.29 0.50
CA VAL A 113 -1.07 23.35 -0.60
C VAL A 113 0.37 22.84 -0.56
N GLU A 114 1.34 23.71 -0.31
CA GLU A 114 2.73 23.32 -0.10
C GLU A 114 2.89 22.42 1.11
N GLU A 115 2.17 22.70 2.18
CA GLU A 115 2.17 21.87 3.39
C GLU A 115 1.61 20.46 3.15
N LYS A 116 0.60 20.31 2.27
CA LYS A 116 -0.02 19.03 1.93
C LYS A 116 0.81 18.18 0.95
N ILE A 117 1.49 18.83 0.01
CA ILE A 117 2.44 18.16 -0.90
C ILE A 117 3.65 17.66 -0.11
N SER A 118 4.06 18.42 0.90
CA SER A 118 5.28 18.19 1.65
C SER A 118 5.31 16.86 2.43
N LEU A 119 4.17 16.25 2.77
CA LEU A 119 4.18 14.98 3.50
C LEU A 119 4.64 13.80 2.64
N SER A 120 4.17 13.73 1.39
CA SER A 120 4.59 12.65 0.46
C SER A 120 6.07 12.76 0.11
N ASP A 121 6.61 13.97 0.04
CA ASP A 121 8.01 14.22 -0.32
C ASP A 121 9.00 13.85 0.81
N ARG A 122 8.49 13.71 2.03
CA ARG A 122 9.31 13.26 3.19
C ARG A 122 9.60 11.77 3.19
N PHE A 123 8.86 10.98 2.41
CA PHE A 123 9.20 9.58 2.24
C PHE A 123 10.39 9.45 1.27
N GLY A 124 11.46 8.81 1.71
CA GLY A 124 12.69 8.65 0.93
C GLY A 124 12.52 7.78 -0.33
N LEU A 125 11.50 6.92 -0.37
CA LEU A 125 11.15 6.10 -1.53
C LEU A 125 9.64 6.15 -1.77
N TRP A 126 9.27 6.44 -3.02
CA TRP A 126 7.89 6.45 -3.46
C TRP A 126 7.70 5.52 -4.65
N ILE A 127 6.73 4.59 -4.56
CA ILE A 127 6.43 3.62 -5.61
C ILE A 127 4.98 3.75 -6.04
N GLY A 128 4.76 4.16 -7.29
CA GLY A 128 3.43 4.25 -7.89
C GLY A 128 2.93 2.91 -8.40
N PHE A 129 1.66 2.60 -8.11
CA PHE A 129 0.94 1.46 -8.66
C PHE A 129 -0.15 1.96 -9.60
N HIS A 130 0.03 1.72 -10.89
CA HIS A 130 -0.92 2.10 -11.92
C HIS A 130 -1.83 0.91 -12.28
N ASN A 131 -2.93 1.21 -12.96
CA ASN A 131 -3.74 0.16 -13.57
C ASN A 131 -2.90 -0.66 -14.55
N LEU A 132 -3.10 -1.97 -14.53
CA LEU A 132 -2.38 -2.88 -15.41
C LEU A 132 -2.91 -2.74 -16.84
N ASP A 133 -2.02 -2.87 -17.81
CA ASP A 133 -2.43 -3.11 -19.19
C ASP A 133 -3.05 -4.52 -19.32
N GLN A 134 -3.68 -4.77 -20.46
CA GLN A 134 -4.39 -6.04 -20.69
C GLN A 134 -3.43 -7.24 -20.69
N ASN A 135 -2.24 -7.09 -21.26
CA ASN A 135 -1.28 -8.20 -21.37
C ASN A 135 -0.75 -8.58 -19.98
N THR A 136 -0.34 -7.61 -19.17
CA THR A 136 0.11 -7.84 -17.79
C THR A 136 -1.01 -8.46 -16.94
N TYR A 137 -2.25 -8.03 -17.12
CA TYR A 137 -3.40 -8.61 -16.43
C TYR A 137 -3.61 -10.08 -16.80
N LEU A 138 -3.52 -10.43 -18.08
CA LEU A 138 -3.63 -11.80 -18.56
C LEU A 138 -2.48 -12.69 -18.10
N GLU A 139 -1.26 -12.16 -18.03
CA GLU A 139 -0.10 -12.90 -17.47
C GLU A 139 -0.29 -13.22 -15.97
N ILE A 140 -0.92 -12.33 -15.22
CA ILE A 140 -1.28 -12.62 -13.82
C ILE A 140 -2.32 -13.75 -13.76
N ILE A 141 -3.36 -13.73 -14.58
CA ILE A 141 -4.34 -14.81 -14.67
C ILE A 141 -3.66 -16.13 -15.03
N LYS A 142 -2.82 -16.13 -16.06
CA LYS A 142 -2.05 -17.31 -16.49
C LYS A 142 -1.19 -17.87 -15.38
N THR A 143 -0.52 -17.00 -14.63
CA THR A 143 0.30 -17.40 -13.48
C THR A 143 -0.55 -18.09 -12.41
N TYR A 144 -1.72 -17.55 -12.09
CA TYR A 144 -2.64 -18.18 -11.16
C TYR A 144 -3.16 -19.52 -11.70
N CYS A 145 -3.56 -19.58 -12.98
CA CYS A 145 -3.99 -20.82 -13.61
C CYS A 145 -2.93 -21.91 -13.47
N ASN A 146 -1.67 -21.60 -13.75
CA ASN A 146 -0.55 -22.54 -13.60
C ASN A 146 -0.38 -23.00 -12.14
N ASN A 147 -0.44 -22.07 -11.19
CA ASN A 147 -0.25 -22.38 -9.76
C ASN A 147 -1.37 -23.27 -9.19
N TYR A 148 -2.59 -23.13 -9.69
CA TYR A 148 -3.76 -23.88 -9.23
C TYR A 148 -4.19 -25.00 -10.20
N GLN A 149 -3.36 -25.29 -11.21
CA GLN A 149 -3.61 -26.35 -12.21
C GLN A 149 -4.94 -26.18 -12.96
N ILE A 150 -5.32 -24.93 -13.21
CA ILE A 150 -6.47 -24.57 -14.04
C ILE A 150 -5.98 -24.48 -15.50
N PRO A 151 -6.60 -25.18 -16.46
CA PRO A 151 -6.26 -25.04 -17.87
C PRO A 151 -6.40 -23.57 -18.31
N TYR A 152 -5.34 -23.01 -18.90
CA TYR A 152 -5.37 -21.66 -19.46
C TYR A 152 -5.51 -21.75 -20.99
N ASP A 153 -6.74 -21.56 -21.46
CA ASP A 153 -7.11 -21.59 -22.87
C ASP A 153 -7.67 -20.24 -23.34
N GLU A 154 -8.08 -20.14 -24.60
CA GLU A 154 -8.68 -18.93 -25.15
C GLU A 154 -10.01 -18.56 -24.48
N ASN A 155 -10.78 -19.53 -23.96
CA ASN A 155 -12.02 -19.25 -23.25
C ASN A 155 -11.75 -18.55 -21.93
N ILE A 156 -10.83 -19.08 -21.13
CA ILE A 156 -10.39 -18.45 -19.87
C ILE A 156 -9.83 -17.04 -20.11
N LYS A 157 -9.08 -16.86 -21.19
CA LYS A 157 -8.56 -15.55 -21.57
C LYS A 157 -9.69 -14.56 -21.89
N LEU A 158 -10.65 -14.97 -22.71
CA LEU A 158 -11.80 -14.13 -23.07
C LEU A 158 -12.69 -13.83 -21.85
N GLU A 159 -13.02 -14.83 -21.03
CA GLU A 159 -13.78 -14.65 -19.78
C GLU A 159 -13.04 -13.69 -18.83
N GLY A 160 -11.71 -13.78 -18.71
CA GLY A 160 -10.90 -12.90 -17.90
C GLY A 160 -10.93 -11.44 -18.38
N ILE A 161 -10.87 -11.20 -19.69
CA ILE A 161 -11.02 -9.87 -20.28
C ILE A 161 -12.41 -9.30 -19.95
N GLN A 162 -13.48 -10.06 -20.21
CA GLN A 162 -14.85 -9.66 -19.91
C GLN A 162 -15.04 -9.34 -18.43
N TRP A 163 -14.48 -10.17 -17.54
CA TRP A 163 -14.48 -9.93 -16.10
C TRP A 163 -13.86 -8.58 -15.73
N SER A 164 -12.71 -8.24 -16.33
CA SER A 164 -12.03 -6.97 -16.07
C SER A 164 -12.85 -5.77 -16.55
N ILE A 165 -13.56 -5.90 -17.67
CA ILE A 165 -14.45 -4.86 -18.22
C ILE A 165 -15.64 -4.64 -17.30
N GLN A 166 -16.31 -5.71 -16.86
CA GLN A 166 -17.44 -5.64 -15.94
C GLN A 166 -17.07 -4.99 -14.59
N ARG A 167 -15.84 -5.22 -14.10
CA ARG A 167 -15.32 -4.64 -12.86
C ARG A 167 -14.72 -3.24 -13.03
N GLY A 168 -14.60 -2.74 -14.25
CA GLY A 168 -14.08 -1.41 -14.57
C GLY A 168 -12.59 -1.23 -14.25
N ASN A 169 -11.85 -2.32 -13.97
CA ASN A 169 -10.41 -2.22 -13.64
C ASN A 169 -9.65 -3.51 -13.92
N ARG A 170 -8.32 -3.36 -14.11
CA ARG A 170 -7.36 -4.45 -14.26
C ARG A 170 -6.35 -4.39 -13.13
N THR A 171 -6.57 -5.18 -12.11
CA THR A 171 -5.69 -5.26 -10.93
C THR A 171 -5.41 -6.71 -10.57
N GLY A 172 -4.36 -6.97 -9.78
CA GLY A 172 -4.11 -8.30 -9.24
C GLY A 172 -5.27 -8.83 -8.39
N ARG A 173 -6.02 -7.94 -7.69
CA ARG A 173 -7.23 -8.31 -6.95
C ARG A 173 -8.33 -8.77 -7.88
N THR A 174 -8.55 -8.07 -9.00
CA THR A 174 -9.55 -8.44 -10.00
C THR A 174 -9.22 -9.77 -10.66
N ALA A 175 -7.93 -10.00 -10.98
CA ALA A 175 -7.45 -11.28 -11.50
C ALA A 175 -7.68 -12.43 -10.49
N TRP A 176 -7.36 -12.22 -9.22
CA TRP A 176 -7.57 -13.21 -8.17
C TRP A 176 -9.06 -13.54 -7.96
N GLN A 177 -9.94 -12.53 -7.95
CA GLN A 177 -11.39 -12.73 -7.88
C GLN A 177 -11.93 -13.55 -9.07
N PHE A 178 -11.37 -13.32 -10.27
CA PHE A 178 -11.67 -14.12 -11.44
C PHE A 178 -11.28 -15.58 -11.25
N ILE A 179 -10.09 -15.85 -10.75
CA ILE A 179 -9.61 -17.24 -10.48
C ILE A 179 -10.51 -17.93 -9.45
N ILE A 180 -10.91 -17.24 -8.37
CA ILE A 180 -11.87 -17.79 -7.39
C ILE A 180 -13.20 -18.16 -8.09
N HIS A 181 -13.71 -17.28 -8.96
CA HIS A 181 -14.94 -17.53 -9.72
C HIS A 181 -14.81 -18.77 -10.61
N ILE A 182 -13.73 -18.89 -11.36
CA ILE A 182 -13.47 -20.05 -12.24
C ILE A 182 -13.30 -21.33 -11.43
N ALA A 183 -12.60 -21.27 -10.30
CA ALA A 183 -12.44 -22.43 -9.43
C ALA A 183 -13.79 -22.91 -8.86
N ALA A 184 -14.63 -21.98 -8.41
CA ALA A 184 -15.98 -22.29 -7.94
C ALA A 184 -16.88 -22.89 -9.05
N LYS A 185 -16.78 -22.34 -10.29
CA LYS A 185 -17.52 -22.85 -11.45
C LYS A 185 -17.14 -24.30 -11.81
N ASN A 186 -15.89 -24.69 -11.52
CA ASN A 186 -15.34 -26.01 -11.84
C ASN A 186 -15.15 -26.93 -10.61
N ASP A 187 -15.76 -26.60 -9.47
CA ASP A 187 -15.64 -27.35 -8.20
C ASP A 187 -14.18 -27.60 -7.75
N LEU A 188 -13.27 -26.71 -8.11
CA LEU A 188 -11.85 -26.81 -7.74
C LEU A 188 -11.59 -26.20 -6.36
N LYS A 189 -10.89 -26.95 -5.52
CA LYS A 189 -10.44 -26.46 -4.20
C LYS A 189 -9.14 -25.68 -4.35
N LEU A 190 -9.19 -24.36 -4.17
CA LEU A 190 -8.00 -23.54 -4.04
C LEU A 190 -7.37 -23.78 -2.66
N LYS A 191 -6.10 -24.20 -2.62
CA LYS A 191 -5.33 -24.23 -1.37
C LYS A 191 -4.72 -22.84 -1.16
N PHE A 192 -5.13 -22.19 -0.07
CA PHE A 192 -4.64 -20.88 0.34
C PHE A 192 -3.33 -20.97 1.13
#